data_92ff41f3a764e52b226c280e21896b21
#
_entry.id   92ff41f3a764e52b226c280e21896b21
#
_cell.length_a   1.000
_cell.length_b   1.000
_cell.length_c   1.000
_cell.angle_alpha   90.00
_cell.angle_beta   90.00
_cell.angle_gamma   90.00
#
_symmetry.space_group_name_H-M   'P 1'
#
loop_
_entity.id
_entity.type
_entity.pdbx_description
1 polymer ?
#
loop_
_entity_poly.entity_id
_entity_poly.type
_entity_poly.pdbx_seq_one_letter_code
_entity_poly.pdbx_strand_id
1 'polypeptide(L)'
;MKKLILSLVASSAIVFGFIIPTTTVNAAEFISIGTGGPTGVYFVVGNSVCRMVHKEAAEGRKTGRKHGIRCAAPSTGGSNYNIGQIKEGELQFGVAQSDWQYH
;
A
#
# COMPACT_ATOMS: atom_id res chain seq x y z
N MET A 1 63.08 -20.18 -24.73
CA MET A 1 62.63 -20.07 -24.53
C MET A 1 61.60 -20.13 -24.16
N LYS A 2 60.98 -20.10 -23.89
CA LYS A 2 60.13 -20.13 -23.58
C LYS A 2 59.16 -19.82 -23.39
N LYS A 3 58.56 -19.78 -23.30
CA LYS A 3 57.77 -19.59 -23.19
C LYS A 3 56.85 -19.16 -22.78
N LEU A 4 56.48 -18.79 -22.63
CA LEU A 4 55.72 -18.21 -22.25
C LEU A 4 54.61 -18.17 -22.53
N ILE A 5 53.96 -18.56 -22.43
CA ILE A 5 52.96 -18.68 -22.62
C ILE A 5 52.06 -18.46 -22.01
N LEU A 6 51.88 -17.91 -21.85
CA LEU A 6 51.01 -17.58 -21.47
C LEU A 6 49.98 -17.64 -21.57
N SER A 7 49.59 -18.13 -21.38
CA SER A 7 48.60 -18.15 -20.82
C SER A 7 47.82 -17.07 -20.64
N LEU A 8 47.39 -16.78 -21.45
CA LEU A 8 46.42 -16.19 -21.47
C LEU A 8 45.32 -16.84 -21.11
N VAL A 9 45.22 -17.09 -20.06
CA VAL A 9 44.05 -17.33 -19.47
C VAL A 9 43.27 -16.09 -19.59
N ALA A 10 42.67 -16.05 -20.64
CA ALA A 10 41.55 -15.23 -20.68
C ALA A 10 40.66 -15.70 -19.60
N SER A 11 40.77 -15.13 -18.52
CA SER A 11 39.71 -15.18 -17.58
C SER A 11 38.56 -14.43 -18.24
N SER A 12 37.85 -15.16 -19.02
CA SER A 12 36.53 -14.72 -19.33
C SER A 12 35.80 -14.69 -18.00
N ALA A 13 35.83 -13.56 -17.40
CA ALA A 13 34.88 -13.30 -16.35
C ALA A 13 33.53 -13.41 -17.01
N ILE A 14 32.96 -14.59 -16.93
CA ILE A 14 31.59 -14.78 -17.22
C ILE A 14 30.88 -14.02 -16.12
N VAL A 15 30.61 -12.79 -16.39
CA VAL A 15 29.65 -12.05 -15.61
C VAL A 15 28.34 -12.74 -15.88
N PHE A 16 28.04 -13.76 -15.09
CA PHE A 16 26.68 -14.19 -14.96
C PHE A 16 25.94 -13.00 -14.38
N GLY A 17 25.43 -12.19 -15.26
CA GLY A 17 24.40 -11.27 -14.86
C GLY A 17 23.28 -12.11 -14.32
N PHE A 18 23.23 -12.24 -13.01
CA PHE A 18 22.03 -12.69 -12.37
C PHE A 18 20.96 -11.68 -12.72
N ILE A 19 20.20 -11.98 -13.74
CA ILE A 19 18.92 -11.34 -13.94
C ILE A 19 18.06 -11.90 -12.83
N ILE A 20 18.08 -11.22 -11.70
CA ILE A 20 17.09 -11.48 -10.66
C ILE A 20 15.78 -11.01 -11.28
N PRO A 21 14.84 -11.91 -11.56
CA PRO A 21 13.53 -11.45 -11.94
C PRO A 21 13.02 -10.63 -10.76
N THR A 22 12.95 -9.34 -10.93
CA THR A 22 12.24 -8.50 -10.01
C THR A 22 10.78 -8.88 -10.15
N THR A 23 10.39 -9.88 -9.39
CA THR A 23 8.98 -10.06 -9.15
C THR A 23 8.54 -8.80 -8.43
N THR A 24 7.84 -7.96 -9.15
CA THR A 24 7.09 -6.89 -8.52
C THR A 24 6.07 -7.56 -7.63
N VAL A 25 6.46 -7.78 -6.39
CA VAL A 25 5.49 -8.07 -5.35
C VAL A 25 4.68 -6.78 -5.26
N ASN A 26 3.45 -6.83 -5.73
CA ASN A 26 2.51 -5.77 -5.44
C ASN A 26 2.36 -5.76 -3.92
N ALA A 27 3.15 -4.92 -3.28
CA ALA A 27 3.02 -4.69 -1.86
C ALA A 27 1.58 -4.27 -1.63
N ALA A 28 0.89 -4.97 -0.73
CA ALA A 28 -0.47 -4.64 -0.38
C ALA A 28 -0.52 -3.16 -0.01
N GLU A 29 -1.30 -2.41 -0.75
CA GLU A 29 -1.49 -1.01 -0.47
C GLU A 29 -2.41 -0.88 0.73
N PHE A 30 -1.95 -0.15 1.74
CA PHE A 30 -2.73 0.09 2.94
C PHE A 30 -3.40 1.45 2.86
N ILE A 31 -4.69 1.47 3.12
CA ILE A 31 -5.43 2.71 3.29
C ILE A 31 -6.04 2.74 4.69
N SER A 32 -6.00 3.90 5.30
CA SER A 32 -6.61 4.16 6.61
C SER A 32 -7.67 5.23 6.47
N ILE A 33 -8.84 4.97 7.01
CA ILE A 33 -9.97 5.89 7.03
C ILE A 33 -10.21 6.33 8.46
N GLY A 34 -9.83 7.56 8.79
CA GLY A 34 -10.13 8.12 10.12
C GLY A 34 -11.63 8.24 10.33
N THR A 35 -12.11 7.85 11.48
CA THR A 35 -13.54 7.82 11.78
C THR A 35 -13.91 8.76 12.93
N GLY A 36 -14.35 8.23 14.02
CA GLY A 36 -14.75 8.96 15.23
C GLY A 36 -14.81 8.01 16.40
N GLY A 37 -15.63 8.30 17.37
CA GLY A 37 -15.83 7.41 18.51
C GLY A 37 -16.37 6.04 18.09
N PRO A 38 -15.99 4.95 18.78
CA PRO A 38 -16.31 3.59 18.36
C PRO A 38 -17.82 3.27 18.37
N THR A 39 -18.63 4.06 19.05
CA THR A 39 -20.08 3.92 19.08
C THR A 39 -20.79 4.87 18.12
N GLY A 40 -20.02 5.68 17.37
CA GLY A 40 -20.57 6.72 16.51
C GLY A 40 -20.77 6.30 15.07
N VAL A 41 -21.50 7.14 14.34
CA VAL A 41 -21.84 6.91 12.93
C VAL A 41 -20.59 6.85 12.05
N TYR A 42 -19.60 7.70 12.31
CA TYR A 42 -18.37 7.73 11.50
C TYR A 42 -17.63 6.40 11.54
N PHE A 43 -17.60 5.77 12.70
CA PHE A 43 -16.98 4.46 12.86
C PHE A 43 -17.70 3.39 12.01
N VAL A 44 -19.03 3.42 12.02
CA VAL A 44 -19.85 2.50 11.21
C VAL A 44 -19.60 2.74 9.71
N VAL A 45 -19.58 4.00 9.30
CA VAL A 45 -19.35 4.37 7.89
C VAL A 45 -17.97 3.91 7.42
N GLY A 46 -16.92 4.26 8.15
CA GLY A 46 -15.55 3.87 7.77
C GLY A 46 -15.37 2.36 7.70
N ASN A 47 -15.88 1.63 8.68
CA ASN A 47 -15.82 0.17 8.68
C ASN A 47 -16.65 -0.46 7.56
N SER A 48 -17.75 0.16 7.17
CA SER A 48 -18.55 -0.31 6.04
C SER A 48 -17.81 -0.15 4.71
N VAL A 49 -17.13 0.98 4.53
CA VAL A 49 -16.29 1.19 3.36
C VAL A 49 -15.16 0.15 3.30
N CYS A 50 -14.48 -0.08 4.41
CA CYS A 50 -13.42 -1.08 4.46
C CYS A 50 -13.94 -2.50 4.15
N ARG A 51 -15.13 -2.83 4.59
CA ARG A 51 -15.76 -4.11 4.24
C ARG A 51 -16.01 -4.24 2.74
N MET A 52 -16.44 -3.16 2.09
CA MET A 52 -16.63 -3.15 0.63
C MET A 52 -15.30 -3.34 -0.09
N VAL A 53 -14.25 -2.63 0.34
CA VAL A 53 -12.91 -2.76 -0.23
C VAL A 53 -12.41 -4.20 -0.13
N HIS A 54 -12.57 -4.83 1.03
CA HIS A 54 -12.15 -6.22 1.25
C HIS A 54 -12.98 -7.21 0.44
N LYS A 55 -14.26 -6.94 0.29
CA LYS A 55 -15.13 -7.77 -0.55
C LYS A 55 -14.71 -7.70 -2.00
N GLU A 56 -14.49 -6.51 -2.52
CA GLU A 56 -13.98 -6.31 -3.88
C GLU A 56 -12.65 -7.01 -4.09
N ALA A 57 -11.74 -6.92 -3.13
CA ALA A 57 -10.45 -7.61 -3.20
C ALA A 57 -10.63 -9.14 -3.28
N ALA A 58 -11.56 -9.68 -2.51
CA ALA A 58 -11.85 -11.11 -2.50
C ALA A 58 -12.49 -11.58 -3.82
N GLU A 59 -13.41 -10.81 -4.36
CA GLU A 59 -14.06 -11.10 -5.63
C GLU A 59 -13.09 -10.93 -6.79
N GLY A 60 -12.24 -9.91 -6.76
CA GLY A 60 -11.24 -9.66 -7.77
C GLY A 60 -10.23 -10.80 -7.91
N ARG A 61 -9.94 -11.52 -6.82
CA ARG A 61 -9.08 -12.70 -6.91
C ARG A 61 -9.69 -13.82 -7.76
N LYS A 62 -11.00 -13.88 -7.84
CA LYS A 62 -11.70 -14.90 -8.62
C LYS A 62 -11.83 -14.52 -10.09
N THR A 63 -11.84 -13.22 -10.38
CA THR A 63 -12.09 -12.70 -11.74
C THR A 63 -10.82 -12.19 -12.43
N GLY A 64 -9.67 -12.24 -11.76
CA GLY A 64 -8.40 -11.74 -12.29
C GLY A 64 -8.20 -10.23 -12.11
N ARG A 65 -9.17 -9.52 -11.57
CA ARG A 65 -9.04 -8.11 -11.23
C ARG A 65 -8.52 -7.98 -9.82
N LYS A 66 -7.23 -8.22 -9.65
CA LYS A 66 -6.61 -8.21 -8.33
C LYS A 66 -6.20 -6.81 -7.94
N HIS A 67 -6.68 -6.35 -6.80
CA HIS A 67 -6.03 -5.28 -6.06
C HIS A 67 -5.66 -5.82 -4.68
N GLY A 68 -4.51 -5.46 -4.17
CA GLY A 68 -4.04 -5.89 -2.85
C GLY A 68 -4.38 -4.89 -1.76
N ILE A 69 -5.42 -4.08 -1.93
CA ILE A 69 -5.74 -3.01 -1.00
C ILE A 69 -6.26 -3.56 0.30
N ARG A 70 -5.64 -3.14 1.39
CA ARG A 70 -6.10 -3.40 2.74
C ARG A 70 -6.58 -2.11 3.36
N CYS A 71 -7.71 -2.16 4.02
CA CYS A 71 -8.39 -1.01 4.58
C CYS A 71 -8.57 -1.17 6.08
N ALA A 72 -8.21 -0.13 6.81
CA ALA A 72 -8.47 -0.04 8.24
C ALA A 72 -9.24 1.24 8.53
N ALA A 73 -10.14 1.17 9.48
CA ALA A 73 -10.97 2.30 9.88
C ALA A 73 -10.80 2.56 11.38
N PRO A 74 -9.67 3.18 11.78
CA PRO A 74 -9.43 3.44 13.20
C PRO A 74 -10.42 4.43 13.77
N SER A 75 -10.76 4.24 15.05
CA SER A 75 -11.46 5.22 15.84
C SER A 75 -10.55 6.43 16.07
N THR A 76 -11.08 7.62 15.91
CA THR A 76 -10.33 8.88 16.04
C THR A 76 -11.13 9.93 16.81
N GLY A 77 -10.55 11.12 16.92
CA GLY A 77 -11.21 12.27 17.52
C GLY A 77 -12.27 12.94 16.65
N GLY A 78 -12.51 12.44 15.44
CA GLY A 78 -13.55 12.95 14.54
C GLY A 78 -13.03 13.89 13.47
N SER A 79 -13.91 14.72 12.93
CA SER A 79 -13.67 15.55 11.73
C SER A 79 -12.37 16.36 11.77
N ASN A 80 -12.18 17.12 12.82
CA ASN A 80 -11.01 18.01 12.92
C ASN A 80 -9.70 17.21 12.94
N TYR A 81 -9.65 16.15 13.72
CA TYR A 81 -8.51 15.26 13.79
C TYR A 81 -8.25 14.62 12.42
N ASN A 82 -9.29 14.10 11.78
CA ASN A 82 -9.16 13.40 10.51
C ASN A 82 -8.59 14.34 9.41
N ILE A 83 -9.11 15.56 9.33
CA ILE A 83 -8.63 16.54 8.35
C ILE A 83 -7.18 16.89 8.62
N GLY A 84 -6.80 17.09 9.88
CA GLY A 84 -5.42 17.36 10.26
C GLY A 84 -4.49 16.23 9.86
N GLN A 85 -4.86 15.00 10.14
CA GLN A 85 -4.06 13.81 9.81
C GLN A 85 -3.94 13.56 8.30
N ILE A 86 -4.97 13.92 7.53
CA ILE A 86 -4.89 13.87 6.06
C ILE A 86 -3.87 14.89 5.56
N LYS A 87 -3.89 16.10 6.11
CA LYS A 87 -2.93 17.15 5.73
C LYS A 87 -1.49 16.75 6.04
N GLU A 88 -1.29 16.01 7.11
CA GLU A 88 0.03 15.52 7.51
C GLU A 88 0.46 14.25 6.77
N GLY A 89 -0.43 13.66 5.97
CA GLY A 89 -0.14 12.43 5.24
C GLY A 89 -0.26 11.16 6.05
N GLU A 90 -0.81 11.22 7.26
CA GLU A 90 -0.95 10.07 8.15
C GLU A 90 -2.21 9.24 7.84
N LEU A 91 -3.23 9.88 7.31
CA LEU A 91 -4.45 9.22 6.87
C LEU A 91 -4.67 9.48 5.38
N GLN A 92 -5.12 8.47 4.66
CA GLN A 92 -5.49 8.61 3.26
C GLN A 92 -6.90 9.17 3.12
N PHE A 93 -7.78 8.82 4.04
CA PHE A 93 -9.18 9.24 4.03
C PHE A 93 -9.65 9.55 5.45
N GLY A 94 -10.74 10.26 5.55
CA GLY A 94 -11.37 10.51 6.84
C GLY A 94 -12.83 10.89 6.67
N VAL A 95 -13.66 10.47 7.61
CA VAL A 95 -15.04 10.90 7.67
C VAL A 95 -15.06 12.26 8.35
N ALA A 96 -15.76 13.19 7.77
CA ALA A 96 -15.86 14.55 8.31
C ALA A 96 -17.21 15.17 8.00
N GLN A 97 -17.63 16.08 8.84
CA GLN A 97 -18.80 16.91 8.57
C GLN A 97 -18.46 17.93 7.47
N SER A 98 -19.42 18.24 6.64
CA SER A 98 -19.20 19.11 5.48
C SER A 98 -18.81 20.55 5.84
N ASP A 99 -19.24 21.03 6.98
CA ASP A 99 -18.92 22.37 7.45
C ASP A 99 -17.42 22.58 7.75
N TRP A 100 -16.72 21.50 8.12
CA TRP A 100 -15.28 21.57 8.37
C TRP A 100 -14.43 21.77 7.11
N GLN A 101 -15.02 21.60 5.94
CA GLN A 101 -14.31 21.79 4.68
C GLN A 101 -14.09 23.27 4.33
N TYR A 102 -14.76 24.17 5.03
CA TYR A 102 -14.74 25.61 4.75
C TYR A 102 -13.93 26.42 5.78
N HIS A 103 -13.25 25.76 6.67
CA HIS A 103 -12.49 26.42 7.75
C HIS A 103 -10.96 26.08 7.70
#